data_6e78b6bd62eed031ce2912deef38c50f
#
_entry.id   6e78b6bd62eed031ce2912deef38c50f
#
_cell.length_a   1.000
_cell.length_b   1.000
_cell.length_c   1.000
_cell.angle_alpha   90.00
_cell.angle_beta   90.00
_cell.angle_gamma   90.00
#
_symmetry.space_group_name_H-M   'P 1'
#
loop_
_entity.id
_entity.type
_entity.pdbx_description
1 polymer ?
#
loop_
_entity_poly.entity_id
_entity_poly.type
_entity_poly.pdbx_seq_one_letter_code
_entity_poly.pdbx_strand_id
1 'polypeptide(L)'
;MKLLTTIAAVLISISAFSQDYVEYNEGVFSMNGEELSMEQIKGLTVLHKAGRGNIRRANKFDRMHKNNYLRLGNNIGGFVVGSCAGLFGVPIAILGGAIVGSWDEDLGVGVGFGLLGGGTGLCVISYKAFSIITSSPEGCLRRRDRQFKKVAEKLNDATYYKWLEEETGVEME
;
A
#
# COMPACT_ATOMS: atom_id res chain seq x y z
N MET A 1 25.82 30.37 32.69
CA MET A 1 26.43 29.10 32.21
C MET A 1 25.40 27.97 32.13
N LYS A 2 24.49 27.74 33.10
CA LYS A 2 23.51 26.65 33.07
C LYS A 2 22.53 26.68 31.85
N LEU A 3 22.13 27.88 31.41
CA LEU A 3 21.22 28.02 30.24
C LEU A 3 21.87 27.58 28.92
N LEU A 4 23.13 27.89 28.71
CA LEU A 4 23.90 27.54 27.51
C LEU A 4 24.14 26.03 27.40
N THR A 5 24.40 25.38 28.54
CA THR A 5 24.55 23.91 28.60
C THR A 5 23.22 23.21 28.35
N THR A 6 22.08 23.75 28.79
CA THR A 6 20.76 23.20 28.55
C THR A 6 20.37 23.32 27.05
N ILE A 7 20.65 24.49 26.43
CA ILE A 7 20.42 24.71 25.00
C ILE A 7 21.30 23.79 24.14
N ALA A 8 22.57 23.63 24.51
CA ALA A 8 23.48 22.73 23.82
C ALA A 8 23.03 21.27 23.95
N ALA A 9 22.58 20.83 25.11
CA ALA A 9 22.05 19.48 25.33
C ALA A 9 20.76 19.23 24.50
N VAL A 10 19.86 20.20 24.41
CA VAL A 10 18.64 20.12 23.59
C VAL A 10 18.99 20.11 22.11
N LEU A 11 19.95 20.91 21.66
CA LEU A 11 20.39 20.88 20.24
C LEU A 11 21.08 19.56 19.86
N ILE A 12 21.87 18.98 20.75
CA ILE A 12 22.50 17.67 20.55
C ILE A 12 21.44 16.56 20.52
N SER A 13 20.42 16.61 21.39
CA SER A 13 19.34 15.63 21.36
C SER A 13 18.50 15.75 20.08
N ILE A 14 18.23 16.96 19.57
CA ILE A 14 17.52 17.16 18.29
C ILE A 14 18.33 16.64 17.11
N SER A 15 19.66 16.80 17.10
CA SER A 15 20.51 16.27 16.03
C SER A 15 20.67 14.74 16.10
N ALA A 16 20.58 14.13 17.28
CA ALA A 16 20.56 12.68 17.42
C ALA A 16 19.26 12.06 16.88
N PHE A 17 18.14 12.78 16.94
CA PHE A 17 16.85 12.34 16.38
C PHE A 17 16.77 12.37 14.85
N SER A 18 17.73 13.01 14.15
CA SER A 18 17.69 13.14 12.69
C SER A 18 18.36 11.98 11.94
N GLN A 19 18.84 10.96 12.64
CA GLN A 19 19.90 10.13 12.10
C GLN A 19 19.48 9.03 11.12
N ASP A 20 18.23 8.61 11.03
CA ASP A 20 17.88 7.47 10.17
C ASP A 20 16.59 7.67 9.34
N TYR A 21 16.28 8.92 8.99
CA TYR A 21 15.11 9.22 8.20
C TYR A 21 15.35 8.97 6.71
N VAL A 22 14.59 8.04 6.14
CA VAL A 22 14.64 7.72 4.70
C VAL A 22 13.64 8.61 3.96
N GLU A 23 14.13 9.38 3.01
CA GLU A 23 13.33 10.21 2.12
C GLU A 23 13.25 9.60 0.72
N TYR A 24 12.15 9.86 0.01
CA TYR A 24 12.01 9.54 -1.40
C TYR A 24 11.53 10.74 -2.17
N ASN A 25 12.40 11.28 -3.02
CA ASN A 25 12.11 12.42 -3.88
C ASN A 25 12.52 12.12 -5.33
N GLU A 26 11.61 12.38 -6.27
CA GLU A 26 11.83 12.34 -7.73
C GLU A 26 12.56 11.09 -8.27
N GLY A 27 12.34 9.94 -7.65
CA GLY A 27 12.94 8.68 -8.09
C GLY A 27 14.16 8.23 -7.30
N VAL A 28 14.65 9.05 -6.37
CA VAL A 28 15.85 8.81 -5.58
C VAL A 28 15.47 8.63 -4.11
N PHE A 29 16.05 7.63 -3.47
CA PHE A 29 16.00 7.50 -2.02
C PHE A 29 17.24 8.17 -1.42
N SER A 30 17.05 8.88 -0.33
CA SER A 30 18.15 9.47 0.44
C SER A 30 17.97 9.21 1.93
N MET A 31 19.07 9.15 2.65
CA MET A 31 19.13 9.06 4.11
C MET A 31 20.26 9.96 4.59
N ASN A 32 19.94 10.90 5.46
CA ASN A 32 20.90 11.89 5.97
C ASN A 32 21.58 12.75 4.86
N GLY A 33 20.86 12.96 3.73
CA GLY A 33 21.41 13.68 2.58
C GLY A 33 22.27 12.84 1.62
N GLU A 34 22.54 11.59 1.94
CA GLU A 34 23.23 10.65 1.05
C GLU A 34 22.23 9.83 0.22
N GLU A 35 22.51 9.68 -1.08
CA GLU A 35 21.69 8.86 -1.97
C GLU A 35 21.84 7.38 -1.65
N LEU A 36 20.71 6.68 -1.52
CA LEU A 36 20.67 5.25 -1.29
C LEU A 36 20.45 4.49 -2.59
N SER A 37 21.25 3.48 -2.84
CA SER A 37 21.03 2.54 -3.94
C SER A 37 19.79 1.66 -3.67
N MET A 38 19.17 1.15 -4.73
CA MET A 38 18.04 0.24 -4.61
C MET A 38 18.38 -1.07 -3.85
N GLU A 39 19.65 -1.47 -3.84
CA GLU A 39 20.11 -2.64 -3.09
C GLU A 39 20.16 -2.36 -1.60
N GLN A 40 20.63 -1.19 -1.20
CA GLN A 40 20.61 -0.74 0.20
C GLN A 40 19.16 -0.63 0.71
N ILE A 41 18.24 -0.06 -0.08
CA ILE A 41 16.82 0.00 0.28
C ILE A 41 16.23 -1.40 0.45
N LYS A 42 16.55 -2.36 -0.44
CA LYS A 42 16.13 -3.76 -0.26
C LYS A 42 16.71 -4.37 1.02
N GLY A 43 17.96 -4.09 1.32
CA GLY A 43 18.61 -4.52 2.56
C GLY A 43 17.88 -3.99 3.79
N LEU A 44 17.59 -2.68 3.82
CA LEU A 44 16.83 -2.05 4.90
C LEU A 44 15.42 -2.66 5.05
N THR A 45 14.70 -2.93 3.94
CA THR A 45 13.37 -3.56 4.03
C THR A 45 13.41 -5.01 4.53
N VAL A 46 14.52 -5.70 4.37
CA VAL A 46 14.72 -7.04 4.96
C VAL A 46 15.05 -6.93 6.43
N LEU A 47 15.95 -6.02 6.80
CA LEU A 47 16.39 -5.79 8.17
C LEU A 47 15.22 -5.37 9.08
N HIS A 48 14.43 -4.41 8.63
CA HIS A 48 13.28 -3.88 9.40
C HIS A 48 11.97 -4.66 9.13
N LYS A 49 11.99 -5.73 8.33
CA LYS A 49 10.80 -6.51 7.91
C LYS A 49 9.66 -5.66 7.32
N ALA A 50 9.95 -4.46 6.82
CA ALA A 50 9.00 -3.44 6.39
C ALA A 50 9.12 -3.10 4.90
N GLY A 51 8.02 -2.76 4.24
CA GLY A 51 8.04 -2.19 2.88
C GLY A 51 8.32 -3.15 1.71
N ARG A 52 8.72 -4.42 1.94
CA ARG A 52 9.09 -5.39 0.88
C ARG A 52 8.00 -5.60 -0.19
N GLY A 53 6.73 -5.65 0.23
CA GLY A 53 5.59 -5.76 -0.70
C GLY A 53 5.43 -4.54 -1.60
N ASN A 54 5.74 -3.37 -1.10
CA ASN A 54 5.67 -2.11 -1.84
C ASN A 54 6.78 -2.02 -2.90
N ILE A 55 8.00 -2.48 -2.60
CA ILE A 55 9.10 -2.61 -3.59
C ILE A 55 8.69 -3.53 -4.74
N ARG A 56 8.11 -4.70 -4.43
CA ARG A 56 7.63 -5.62 -5.50
C ARG A 56 6.59 -4.96 -6.40
N ARG A 57 5.66 -4.19 -5.82
CA ARG A 57 4.64 -3.46 -6.59
C ARG A 57 5.26 -2.33 -7.41
N ALA A 58 6.20 -1.56 -6.85
CA ALA A 58 6.92 -0.51 -7.56
C ALA A 58 7.66 -1.08 -8.78
N ASN A 59 8.41 -2.17 -8.60
CA ASN A 59 9.12 -2.85 -9.69
C ASN A 59 8.18 -3.39 -10.77
N LYS A 60 6.96 -3.85 -10.40
CA LYS A 60 5.93 -4.23 -11.38
C LYS A 60 5.53 -3.03 -12.25
N PHE A 61 5.27 -1.87 -11.65
CA PHE A 61 4.91 -0.66 -12.39
C PHE A 61 6.05 -0.14 -13.26
N ASP A 62 7.31 -0.24 -12.82
CA ASP A 62 8.48 0.11 -13.61
C ASP A 62 8.60 -0.78 -14.86
N ARG A 63 8.40 -2.10 -14.71
CA ARG A 63 8.36 -3.03 -15.85
C ARG A 63 7.22 -2.71 -16.81
N MET A 64 6.04 -2.38 -16.31
CA MET A 64 4.88 -2.01 -17.14
C MET A 64 5.11 -0.68 -17.86
N HIS A 65 5.85 0.26 -17.26
CA HIS A 65 6.26 1.50 -17.90
C HIS A 65 7.17 1.22 -19.10
N LYS A 66 8.18 0.36 -18.92
CA LYS A 66 9.17 0.01 -19.95
C LYS A 66 8.62 -0.92 -21.04
N ASN A 67 7.57 -1.68 -20.76
CA ASN A 67 7.03 -2.70 -21.68
C ASN A 67 5.54 -2.51 -21.91
N ASN A 68 5.20 -2.03 -23.13
CA ASN A 68 3.83 -1.78 -23.55
C ASN A 68 2.97 -3.06 -23.56
N TYR A 69 3.54 -4.23 -23.89
CA TYR A 69 2.79 -5.49 -23.91
C TYR A 69 2.37 -5.92 -22.51
N LEU A 70 3.25 -5.75 -21.50
CA LEU A 70 2.91 -6.04 -20.12
C LEU A 70 1.82 -5.10 -19.61
N ARG A 71 1.86 -3.82 -20.00
CA ARG A 71 0.83 -2.84 -19.66
C ARG A 71 -0.51 -3.20 -20.31
N LEU A 72 -0.49 -3.52 -21.61
CA LEU A 72 -1.69 -3.92 -22.32
C LEU A 72 -2.29 -5.20 -21.73
N GLY A 73 -1.49 -6.23 -21.48
CA GLY A 73 -1.94 -7.46 -20.83
C GLY A 73 -2.56 -7.25 -19.47
N ASN A 74 -1.96 -6.38 -18.64
CA ASN A 74 -2.53 -6.01 -17.34
C ASN A 74 -3.87 -5.26 -17.47
N ASN A 75 -4.00 -4.39 -18.48
CA ASN A 75 -5.23 -3.64 -18.74
C ASN A 75 -6.35 -4.55 -19.24
N ILE A 76 -6.04 -5.44 -20.19
CA ILE A 76 -7.00 -6.44 -20.68
C ILE A 76 -7.44 -7.36 -19.55
N GLY A 77 -6.49 -7.88 -18.75
CA GLY A 77 -6.80 -8.71 -17.60
C GLY A 77 -7.69 -8.00 -16.58
N GLY A 78 -7.36 -6.74 -16.25
CA GLY A 78 -8.17 -5.91 -15.36
C GLY A 78 -9.58 -5.66 -15.90
N PHE A 79 -9.70 -5.39 -17.22
CA PHE A 79 -10.99 -5.20 -17.87
C PHE A 79 -11.84 -6.48 -17.86
N VAL A 80 -11.27 -7.62 -18.25
CA VAL A 80 -11.99 -8.91 -18.29
C VAL A 80 -12.47 -9.29 -16.89
N VAL A 81 -11.57 -9.29 -15.90
CA VAL A 81 -11.92 -9.65 -14.51
C VAL A 81 -12.94 -8.67 -13.94
N GLY A 82 -12.75 -7.37 -14.18
CA GLY A 82 -13.67 -6.33 -13.71
C GLY A 82 -15.06 -6.48 -14.30
N SER A 83 -15.15 -6.70 -15.62
CA SER A 83 -16.42 -6.88 -16.32
C SER A 83 -17.13 -8.15 -15.87
N CYS A 84 -16.45 -9.29 -15.82
CA CYS A 84 -17.04 -10.54 -15.34
C CYS A 84 -17.53 -10.40 -13.89
N ALA A 85 -16.70 -9.88 -12.98
CA ALA A 85 -17.09 -9.72 -11.59
C ALA A 85 -18.27 -8.74 -11.42
N GLY A 86 -18.34 -7.67 -12.22
CA GLY A 86 -19.46 -6.71 -12.21
C GLY A 86 -20.74 -7.29 -12.75
N LEU A 87 -20.68 -8.01 -13.87
CA LEU A 87 -21.83 -8.65 -14.51
C LEU A 87 -22.53 -9.67 -13.61
N PHE A 88 -21.78 -10.42 -12.82
CA PHE A 88 -22.35 -11.37 -11.87
C PHE A 88 -22.62 -10.75 -10.50
N GLY A 89 -21.77 -9.85 -10.02
CA GLY A 89 -21.85 -9.26 -8.70
C GLY A 89 -23.12 -8.42 -8.49
N VAL A 90 -23.48 -7.56 -9.46
CA VAL A 90 -24.64 -6.67 -9.34
C VAL A 90 -25.95 -7.46 -9.27
N PRO A 91 -26.27 -8.38 -10.20
CA PRO A 91 -27.51 -9.16 -10.13
C PRO A 91 -27.59 -10.00 -8.85
N ILE A 92 -26.51 -10.63 -8.42
CA ILE A 92 -26.47 -11.44 -7.19
C ILE A 92 -26.74 -10.57 -5.96
N ALA A 93 -26.13 -9.38 -5.88
CA ALA A 93 -26.38 -8.45 -4.77
C ALA A 93 -27.83 -7.96 -4.73
N ILE A 94 -28.42 -7.63 -5.90
CA ILE A 94 -29.83 -7.21 -6.01
C ILE A 94 -30.75 -8.34 -5.57
N LEU A 95 -30.51 -9.56 -6.04
CA LEU A 95 -31.31 -10.73 -5.67
C LEU A 95 -31.23 -11.00 -4.15
N GLY A 96 -30.03 -10.95 -3.59
CA GLY A 96 -29.84 -11.09 -2.15
C GLY A 96 -30.56 -10.02 -1.33
N GLY A 97 -30.50 -8.75 -1.79
CA GLY A 97 -31.22 -7.64 -1.19
C GLY A 97 -32.74 -7.79 -1.27
N ALA A 98 -33.26 -8.29 -2.41
CA ALA A 98 -34.68 -8.54 -2.58
C ALA A 98 -35.18 -9.64 -1.62
N ILE A 99 -34.44 -10.74 -1.48
CA ILE A 99 -34.79 -11.83 -0.55
C ILE A 99 -34.75 -11.34 0.90
N VAL A 100 -33.76 -10.59 1.31
CA VAL A 100 -33.69 -10.00 2.66
C VAL A 100 -34.84 -9.01 2.88
N GLY A 101 -35.18 -8.21 1.86
CA GLY A 101 -36.24 -7.20 1.94
C GLY A 101 -37.66 -7.77 1.96
N SER A 102 -37.87 -8.95 1.35
CA SER A 102 -39.17 -9.63 1.35
C SER A 102 -39.51 -10.35 2.67
N TRP A 103 -38.52 -10.59 3.52
CA TRP A 103 -38.64 -11.38 4.74
C TRP A 103 -39.34 -12.73 4.51
N ASP A 104 -39.03 -13.36 3.38
CA ASP A 104 -39.65 -14.63 2.99
C ASP A 104 -38.99 -15.77 3.79
N GLU A 105 -39.74 -16.31 4.73
CA GLU A 105 -39.29 -17.38 5.63
C GLU A 105 -38.92 -18.67 4.86
N ASP A 106 -39.58 -18.91 3.71
CA ASP A 106 -39.36 -20.10 2.90
C ASP A 106 -38.00 -20.11 2.17
N LEU A 107 -37.50 -18.95 1.75
CA LEU A 107 -36.18 -18.80 1.10
C LEU A 107 -35.02 -18.66 2.10
N GLY A 108 -35.33 -18.38 3.34
CA GLY A 108 -34.34 -18.24 4.42
C GLY A 108 -33.51 -16.94 4.33
N VAL A 109 -33.66 -16.07 5.31
CA VAL A 109 -32.96 -14.79 5.44
C VAL A 109 -31.44 -14.98 5.34
N GLY A 110 -30.91 -16.12 5.79
CA GLY A 110 -29.49 -16.48 5.68
C GLY A 110 -28.99 -16.60 4.25
N VAL A 111 -29.78 -17.14 3.33
CA VAL A 111 -29.47 -17.23 1.90
C VAL A 111 -29.42 -15.83 1.29
N GLY A 112 -30.38 -14.98 1.64
CA GLY A 112 -30.41 -13.58 1.20
C GLY A 112 -29.15 -12.80 1.61
N PHE A 113 -28.73 -12.91 2.87
CA PHE A 113 -27.47 -12.30 3.35
C PHE A 113 -26.23 -12.89 2.68
N GLY A 114 -26.19 -14.20 2.43
CA GLY A 114 -25.12 -14.85 1.70
C GLY A 114 -24.97 -14.33 0.27
N LEU A 115 -26.07 -14.19 -0.46
CA LEU A 115 -26.08 -13.63 -1.81
C LEU A 115 -25.73 -12.14 -1.82
N LEU A 116 -26.28 -11.36 -0.88
CA LEU A 116 -25.96 -9.93 -0.76
C LEU A 116 -24.46 -9.72 -0.46
N GLY A 117 -23.89 -10.48 0.48
CA GLY A 117 -22.48 -10.44 0.81
C GLY A 117 -21.57 -10.91 -0.35
N GLY A 118 -21.93 -12.01 -1.00
CA GLY A 118 -21.22 -12.53 -2.17
C GLY A 118 -21.25 -11.55 -3.37
N GLY A 119 -22.42 -11.00 -3.67
CA GLY A 119 -22.61 -10.02 -4.74
C GLY A 119 -21.85 -8.73 -4.51
N THR A 120 -21.92 -8.18 -3.29
CA THR A 120 -21.12 -6.99 -2.92
C THR A 120 -19.62 -7.26 -2.95
N GLY A 121 -19.18 -8.44 -2.54
CA GLY A 121 -17.79 -8.88 -2.66
C GLY A 121 -17.29 -8.88 -4.11
N LEU A 122 -18.09 -9.40 -5.04
CA LEU A 122 -17.79 -9.37 -6.48
C LEU A 122 -17.76 -7.93 -7.02
N CYS A 123 -18.64 -7.04 -6.58
CA CYS A 123 -18.60 -5.63 -6.97
C CYS A 123 -17.32 -4.93 -6.49
N VAL A 124 -16.85 -5.24 -5.28
CA VAL A 124 -15.55 -4.73 -4.78
C VAL A 124 -14.38 -5.26 -5.61
N ILE A 125 -14.41 -6.54 -6.02
CA ILE A 125 -13.39 -7.13 -6.91
C ILE A 125 -13.42 -6.43 -8.27
N SER A 126 -14.60 -6.20 -8.84
CA SER A 126 -14.79 -5.45 -10.09
C SER A 126 -14.16 -4.06 -10.01
N TYR A 127 -14.52 -3.29 -8.98
CA TYR A 127 -13.95 -1.95 -8.75
C TYR A 127 -12.42 -1.96 -8.64
N LYS A 128 -11.87 -2.90 -7.85
CA LYS A 128 -10.41 -3.05 -7.72
C LYS A 128 -9.75 -3.45 -9.04
N ALA A 129 -10.36 -4.33 -9.82
CA ALA A 129 -9.84 -4.75 -11.12
C ALA A 129 -9.79 -3.58 -12.11
N PHE A 130 -10.84 -2.76 -12.19
CA PHE A 130 -10.83 -1.54 -13.01
C PHE A 130 -9.82 -0.51 -12.51
N SER A 131 -9.62 -0.39 -11.19
CA SER A 131 -8.66 0.54 -10.62
C SER A 131 -7.19 0.21 -10.96
N ILE A 132 -6.91 -1.04 -11.36
CA ILE A 132 -5.57 -1.49 -11.76
C ILE A 132 -5.26 -1.08 -13.22
N ILE A 133 -6.27 -0.79 -14.02
CA ILE A 133 -6.10 -0.38 -15.42
C ILE A 133 -5.31 0.94 -15.46
N THR A 134 -4.18 0.89 -16.15
CA THR A 134 -3.28 2.04 -16.28
C THR A 134 -3.15 2.40 -17.75
N SER A 135 -3.88 3.40 -18.19
CA SER A 135 -3.96 3.79 -19.61
C SER A 135 -2.69 4.45 -20.15
N SER A 136 -1.87 5.09 -19.28
CA SER A 136 -0.69 5.84 -19.72
C SER A 136 0.62 5.34 -19.06
N PRO A 137 1.78 5.48 -19.77
CA PRO A 137 3.10 5.22 -19.19
C PRO A 137 3.38 6.06 -17.94
N GLU A 138 2.98 7.33 -17.97
CA GLU A 138 3.13 8.26 -16.84
C GLU A 138 2.31 7.82 -15.62
N GLY A 139 1.15 7.20 -15.83
CA GLY A 139 0.35 6.60 -14.76
C GLY A 139 1.10 5.47 -14.06
N CYS A 140 1.90 4.69 -14.78
CA CYS A 140 2.78 3.68 -14.19
C CYS A 140 3.87 4.31 -13.32
N LEU A 141 4.51 5.38 -13.79
CA LEU A 141 5.52 6.10 -13.02
C LEU A 141 4.93 6.70 -11.74
N ARG A 142 3.81 7.41 -11.83
CA ARG A 142 3.12 7.96 -10.64
C ARG A 142 2.76 6.89 -9.62
N ARG A 143 2.33 5.70 -10.07
CA ARG A 143 2.04 4.57 -9.17
C ARG A 143 3.30 3.97 -8.57
N ARG A 144 4.38 3.86 -9.34
CA ARG A 144 5.70 3.44 -8.86
C ARG A 144 6.17 4.36 -7.73
N ASP A 145 6.17 5.66 -7.98
CA ASP A 145 6.65 6.66 -7.02
C ASP A 145 5.80 6.68 -5.74
N ARG A 146 4.47 6.50 -5.87
CA ARG A 146 3.61 6.32 -4.70
C ARG A 146 3.98 5.08 -3.87
N GLN A 147 4.38 3.97 -4.52
CA GLN A 147 4.82 2.79 -3.79
C GLN A 147 6.17 3.01 -3.11
N PHE A 148 7.09 3.71 -3.75
CA PHE A 148 8.38 4.05 -3.14
C PHE A 148 8.23 5.01 -1.97
N LYS A 149 7.36 6.02 -2.04
CA LYS A 149 7.02 6.85 -0.87
C LYS A 149 6.54 6.01 0.30
N LYS A 150 5.65 5.03 0.05
CA LYS A 150 5.20 4.10 1.09
C LYS A 150 6.31 3.17 1.61
N VAL A 151 7.36 2.92 0.85
CA VAL A 151 8.55 2.20 1.36
C VAL A 151 9.28 3.06 2.36
N ALA A 152 9.56 4.33 2.02
CA ALA A 152 10.22 5.27 2.93
C ALA A 152 9.41 5.46 4.23
N GLU A 153 8.10 5.72 4.14
CA GLU A 153 7.21 5.84 5.28
C GLU A 153 7.32 4.62 6.21
N LYS A 154 7.19 3.40 5.65
CA LYS A 154 7.24 2.17 6.44
C LYS A 154 8.62 1.86 7.04
N LEU A 155 9.70 2.27 6.39
CA LEU A 155 11.03 2.15 6.96
C LEU A 155 11.19 3.10 8.15
N ASN A 156 10.71 4.33 8.00
CA ASN A 156 10.77 5.32 9.08
C ASN A 156 9.91 4.90 10.28
N ASP A 157 8.69 4.38 10.03
CA ASP A 157 7.83 3.85 11.09
C ASP A 157 8.53 2.70 11.83
N ALA A 158 9.10 1.73 11.10
CA ALA A 158 9.76 0.58 11.69
C ALA A 158 11.04 0.96 12.47
N THR A 159 11.80 1.96 12.00
CA THR A 159 12.96 2.49 12.72
C THR A 159 12.53 3.21 14.00
N TYR A 160 11.46 4.00 13.91
CA TYR A 160 10.90 4.70 15.07
C TYR A 160 10.41 3.73 16.16
N TYR A 161 9.65 2.69 15.79
CA TYR A 161 9.16 1.69 16.75
C TYR A 161 10.31 0.92 17.40
N LYS A 162 11.32 0.52 16.64
CA LYS A 162 12.49 -0.16 17.18
C LYS A 162 13.25 0.71 18.19
N TRP A 163 13.43 1.99 17.89
CA TRP A 163 14.02 2.93 18.82
C TRP A 163 13.19 3.06 20.10
N LEU A 164 11.86 3.11 19.97
CA LEU A 164 10.94 3.26 21.10
C LEU A 164 10.98 2.01 22.02
N GLU A 165 11.08 0.81 21.44
CA GLU A 165 11.28 -0.44 22.19
C GLU A 165 12.63 -0.45 22.96
N GLU A 166 13.70 0.01 22.32
CA GLU A 166 15.03 0.11 22.95
C GLU A 166 15.04 1.11 24.13
N GLU A 167 14.35 2.24 23.99
CA GLU A 167 14.26 3.30 25.03
C GLU A 167 13.30 2.94 26.16
N THR A 168 12.16 2.32 25.86
CA THR A 168 11.10 2.06 26.85
C THR A 168 11.18 0.68 27.48
N GLY A 169 11.90 -0.28 26.86
CA GLY A 169 11.95 -1.67 27.28
C GLY A 169 10.62 -2.42 27.16
N VAL A 170 9.64 -1.85 26.43
CA VAL A 170 8.32 -2.42 26.18
C VAL A 170 8.29 -2.98 24.78
N GLU A 171 8.15 -4.32 24.63
CA GLU A 171 7.89 -4.94 23.32
C GLU A 171 6.49 -4.49 22.84
N MET A 172 6.44 -3.85 21.68
CA MET A 172 5.19 -3.48 21.00
C MET A 172 4.85 -4.55 19.96
N GLU A 173 3.80 -5.34 20.28
CA GLU A 173 3.22 -6.35 19.37
C GLU A 173 2.50 -5.73 18.16
#